data_95b7ae0ed097f391080044db8b9ab1eb
#
_entry.id   95b7ae0ed097f391080044db8b9ab1eb
#
_cell.length_a   1.000
_cell.length_b   1.000
_cell.length_c   1.000
_cell.angle_alpha   90.00
_cell.angle_beta   90.00
_cell.angle_gamma   90.00
#
_symmetry.space_group_name_H-M   'P 1'
#
loop_
_entity.id
_entity.type
_entity.pdbx_description
1 polymer ?
#
loop_
_entity_poly.entity_id
_entity_poly.type
_entity_poly.pdbx_seq_one_letter_code
_entity_poly.pdbx_strand_id
1 'polypeptide(L)'
;EHADVKRMLLAQKAYAEGALALQLYCARLVDEQHTGDEAAQKDAALLLDVLTPIAKSWPSEWCLEGNSLAIQVHGGYGYTRDFPVEQYWRDQRLNMIHEGTHGIQALDLLGRKVTMDGGAGLKLLASRISATTERAGHVEGFATHANALAAALQSLGAATKAAWATGVPE
;
A
#
# COMPACT_ATOMS: atom_id res chain seq x y z
N GLU A 1 2.38 -31.22 4.69
CA GLU A 1 1.67 -29.93 4.51
C GLU A 1 1.58 -29.17 5.83
N HIS A 2 2.69 -28.56 6.20
CA HIS A 2 2.87 -27.92 7.50
C HIS A 2 2.05 -26.60 7.57
N ALA A 3 1.31 -26.39 8.66
CA ALA A 3 0.42 -25.20 8.79
C ALA A 3 1.21 -23.88 8.77
N ASP A 4 2.38 -23.83 9.40
CA ASP A 4 3.23 -22.63 9.41
C ASP A 4 3.79 -22.30 8.02
N VAL A 5 4.15 -23.31 7.22
CA VAL A 5 4.56 -23.09 5.82
C VAL A 5 3.40 -22.49 5.01
N LYS A 6 2.17 -22.98 5.19
CA LYS A 6 0.98 -22.41 4.53
C LYS A 6 0.77 -20.96 4.92
N ARG A 7 0.91 -20.63 6.19
CA ARG A 7 0.82 -19.26 6.69
C ARG A 7 1.84 -18.35 6.01
N MET A 8 3.11 -18.77 5.95
CA MET A 8 4.18 -18.00 5.31
C MET A 8 3.94 -17.82 3.81
N LEU A 9 3.50 -18.86 3.09
CA LEU A 9 3.18 -18.76 1.67
C LEU A 9 1.98 -17.84 1.41
N LEU A 10 0.94 -17.91 2.25
CA LEU A 10 -0.22 -17.04 2.13
C LEU A 10 0.15 -15.57 2.36
N ALA A 11 1.00 -15.28 3.35
CA ALA A 11 1.48 -13.93 3.61
C ALA A 11 2.27 -13.38 2.41
N GLN A 12 3.21 -14.17 1.85
CA GLN A 12 3.96 -13.79 0.66
C GLN A 12 3.04 -13.48 -0.52
N LYS A 13 2.04 -14.34 -0.77
CA LYS A 13 1.05 -14.13 -1.83
C LYS A 13 0.28 -12.83 -1.61
N ALA A 14 -0.21 -12.58 -0.40
CA ALA A 14 -0.97 -11.38 -0.07
C ALA A 14 -0.13 -10.10 -0.27
N TYR A 15 1.13 -10.10 0.15
CA TYR A 15 2.03 -8.96 -0.04
C TYR A 15 2.36 -8.71 -1.51
N ALA A 16 2.72 -9.74 -2.25
CA ALA A 16 3.09 -9.60 -3.66
C ALA A 16 1.90 -9.17 -4.54
N GLU A 17 0.74 -9.82 -4.38
CA GLU A 17 -0.45 -9.49 -5.16
C GLU A 17 -1.04 -8.13 -4.78
N GLY A 18 -1.05 -7.79 -3.48
CA GLY A 18 -1.47 -6.47 -3.01
C GLY A 18 -0.57 -5.35 -3.52
N ALA A 19 0.76 -5.55 -3.49
CA ALA A 19 1.72 -4.61 -4.03
C ALA A 19 1.53 -4.42 -5.54
N LEU A 20 1.39 -5.52 -6.29
CA LEU A 20 1.17 -5.46 -7.74
C LEU A 20 -0.14 -4.75 -8.08
N ALA A 21 -1.23 -5.05 -7.38
CA ALA A 21 -2.52 -4.40 -7.59
C ALA A 21 -2.45 -2.88 -7.36
N LEU A 22 -1.76 -2.44 -6.29
CA LEU A 22 -1.53 -1.02 -6.01
C LEU A 22 -0.72 -0.35 -7.12
N GLN A 23 0.38 -0.98 -7.57
CA GLN A 23 1.23 -0.42 -8.64
C GLN A 23 0.46 -0.31 -9.96
N LEU A 24 -0.31 -1.34 -10.35
CA LEU A 24 -1.13 -1.31 -11.57
C LEU A 24 -2.24 -0.27 -11.48
N TYR A 25 -2.83 -0.07 -10.30
CA TYR A 25 -3.81 1.00 -10.10
C TYR A 25 -3.16 2.38 -10.28
N CYS A 26 -1.98 2.61 -9.71
CA CYS A 26 -1.25 3.86 -9.90
C CYS A 26 -0.82 4.06 -11.37
N ALA A 27 -0.35 3.01 -12.04
CA ALA A 27 -0.01 3.07 -13.47
C ALA A 27 -1.22 3.47 -14.33
N ARG A 28 -2.40 2.89 -14.05
CA ARG A 28 -3.64 3.30 -14.71
C ARG A 28 -3.96 4.78 -14.48
N LEU A 29 -3.78 5.29 -13.26
CA LEU A 29 -4.00 6.71 -12.97
C LEU A 29 -3.02 7.61 -13.75
N VAL A 30 -1.78 7.17 -13.97
CA VAL A 30 -0.82 7.88 -14.83
C VAL A 30 -1.35 7.96 -16.26
N ASP A 31 -1.87 6.86 -16.80
CA ASP A 31 -2.49 6.87 -18.12
C ASP A 31 -3.72 7.80 -18.16
N GLU A 32 -4.59 7.74 -17.16
CA GLU A 32 -5.78 8.60 -17.06
C GLU A 32 -5.44 10.10 -16.99
N GLN A 33 -4.29 10.50 -16.41
CA GLN A 33 -3.82 11.89 -16.44
C GLN A 33 -3.55 12.39 -17.87
N HIS A 34 -3.22 11.51 -18.81
CA HIS A 34 -2.87 11.87 -20.19
C HIS A 34 -3.98 11.61 -21.21
N THR A 35 -4.85 10.64 -20.93
CA THR A 35 -5.85 10.15 -21.90
C THR A 35 -7.29 10.43 -21.49
N GLY A 36 -7.54 10.74 -20.21
CA GLY A 36 -8.87 11.02 -19.68
C GLY A 36 -9.40 12.38 -20.11
N ASP A 37 -10.70 12.61 -19.87
CA ASP A 37 -11.27 13.95 -19.90
C ASP A 37 -10.73 14.82 -18.74
N GLU A 38 -11.02 16.10 -18.74
CA GLU A 38 -10.52 17.07 -17.76
C GLU A 38 -10.84 16.66 -16.29
N ALA A 39 -12.02 16.09 -16.05
CA ALA A 39 -12.41 15.63 -14.72
C ALA A 39 -11.62 14.38 -14.30
N ALA A 40 -11.46 13.41 -15.19
CA ALA A 40 -10.67 12.21 -14.93
C ALA A 40 -9.19 12.52 -14.73
N GLN A 41 -8.61 13.44 -15.51
CA GLN A 41 -7.24 13.90 -15.35
C GLN A 41 -7.01 14.53 -13.96
N LYS A 42 -7.94 15.37 -13.51
CA LYS A 42 -7.87 16.01 -12.20
C LYS A 42 -8.01 15.00 -11.06
N ASP A 43 -8.97 14.09 -11.14
CA ASP A 43 -9.15 13.02 -10.16
C ASP A 43 -7.91 12.13 -10.07
N ALA A 44 -7.35 11.74 -11.20
CA ALA A 44 -6.14 10.93 -11.27
C ALA A 44 -4.93 11.64 -10.63
N ALA A 45 -4.75 12.93 -10.87
CA ALA A 45 -3.70 13.72 -10.25
C ALA A 45 -3.83 13.74 -8.71
N LEU A 46 -5.03 14.03 -8.20
CA LEU A 46 -5.31 14.05 -6.76
C LEU A 46 -5.05 12.68 -6.09
N LEU A 47 -5.46 11.59 -6.75
CA LEU A 47 -5.23 10.24 -6.23
C LEU A 47 -3.75 9.88 -6.23
N LEU A 48 -3.01 10.17 -7.30
CA LEU A 48 -1.58 9.91 -7.40
C LEU A 48 -0.79 10.68 -6.36
N ASP A 49 -1.17 11.91 -6.05
CA ASP A 49 -0.54 12.70 -5.00
C ASP A 49 -0.56 11.97 -3.66
N VAL A 50 -1.70 11.40 -3.27
CA VAL A 50 -1.83 10.68 -1.99
C VAL A 50 -1.24 9.27 -2.07
N LEU A 51 -1.37 8.59 -3.22
CA LEU A 51 -0.96 7.19 -3.36
C LEU A 51 0.54 7.01 -3.58
N THR A 52 1.25 7.98 -4.17
CA THR A 52 2.68 7.86 -4.46
C THR A 52 3.53 7.50 -3.24
N PRO A 53 3.43 8.19 -2.08
CA PRO A 53 4.17 7.79 -0.89
C PRO A 53 3.82 6.39 -0.39
N ILE A 54 2.55 5.99 -0.50
CA ILE A 54 2.06 4.67 -0.11
C ILE A 54 2.59 3.60 -1.06
N ALA A 55 2.49 3.84 -2.38
CA ALA A 55 2.95 2.93 -3.42
C ALA A 55 4.48 2.71 -3.36
N LYS A 56 5.24 3.68 -2.89
CA LYS A 56 6.67 3.53 -2.63
C LYS A 56 6.96 2.77 -1.35
N SER A 57 6.32 3.12 -0.23
CA SER A 57 6.68 2.60 1.09
C SER A 57 6.12 1.21 1.37
N TRP A 58 4.83 0.99 1.15
CA TRP A 58 4.17 -0.26 1.52
C TRP A 58 4.77 -1.49 0.78
N PRO A 59 4.93 -1.49 -0.55
CA PRO A 59 5.57 -2.61 -1.23
C PRO A 59 7.04 -2.82 -0.85
N SER A 60 7.80 -1.76 -0.63
CA SER A 60 9.21 -1.89 -0.27
C SER A 60 9.41 -2.54 1.10
N GLU A 61 8.49 -2.36 2.04
CA GLU A 61 8.52 -2.99 3.37
C GLU A 61 7.99 -4.43 3.32
N TRP A 62 6.75 -4.59 2.86
CA TRP A 62 6.07 -5.88 2.96
C TRP A 62 6.56 -6.93 1.96
N CYS A 63 7.07 -6.53 0.79
CA CYS A 63 7.74 -7.47 -0.11
C CYS A 63 9.11 -7.90 0.43
N LEU A 64 9.80 -7.05 1.22
CA LEU A 64 11.00 -7.48 1.93
C LEU A 64 10.67 -8.54 2.98
N GLU A 65 9.62 -8.34 3.77
CA GLU A 65 9.12 -9.35 4.70
C GLU A 65 8.71 -10.64 3.97
N GLY A 66 8.05 -10.53 2.82
CA GLY A 66 7.74 -11.66 1.95
C GLY A 66 8.98 -12.45 1.53
N ASN A 67 10.05 -11.77 1.15
CA ASN A 67 11.34 -12.42 0.81
C ASN A 67 12.00 -13.06 2.03
N SER A 68 11.88 -12.46 3.21
CA SER A 68 12.34 -13.05 4.48
C SER A 68 11.60 -14.36 4.78
N LEU A 69 10.29 -14.38 4.61
CA LEU A 69 9.49 -15.61 4.74
C LEU A 69 9.83 -16.65 3.68
N ALA A 70 10.21 -16.24 2.47
CA ALA A 70 10.67 -17.16 1.43
C ALA A 70 11.97 -17.87 1.83
N ILE A 71 12.95 -17.16 2.40
CA ILE A 71 14.16 -17.75 2.98
C ILE A 71 13.78 -18.77 4.06
N GLN A 72 12.87 -18.39 4.96
CA GLN A 72 12.41 -19.25 6.05
C GLN A 72 11.76 -20.56 5.53
N VAL A 73 10.95 -20.48 4.47
CA VAL A 73 10.30 -21.65 3.83
C VAL A 73 11.35 -22.61 3.26
N HIS A 74 12.46 -22.09 2.70
CA HIS A 74 13.56 -22.92 2.16
C HIS A 74 14.48 -23.47 3.26
N GLY A 75 14.33 -23.03 4.52
CA GLY A 75 15.23 -23.41 5.61
C GLY A 75 16.66 -22.95 5.34
N GLY A 76 17.65 -23.72 5.79
CA GLY A 76 19.06 -23.38 5.61
C GLY A 76 19.48 -23.15 4.15
N TYR A 77 18.87 -23.85 3.21
CA TYR A 77 19.13 -23.66 1.77
C TYR A 77 18.70 -22.29 1.25
N GLY A 78 17.67 -21.67 1.84
CA GLY A 78 17.25 -20.31 1.48
C GLY A 78 18.30 -19.24 1.75
N TYR A 79 19.27 -19.54 2.61
CA TYR A 79 20.39 -18.64 2.93
C TYR A 79 21.65 -18.92 2.08
N THR A 80 21.60 -19.90 1.19
CA THR A 80 22.68 -20.26 0.27
C THR A 80 22.41 -19.70 -1.13
N ARG A 81 23.43 -19.78 -2.00
CA ARG A 81 23.29 -19.39 -3.41
C ARG A 81 22.68 -20.47 -4.31
N ASP A 82 22.27 -21.60 -3.74
CA ASP A 82 21.60 -22.67 -4.48
C ASP A 82 20.21 -22.26 -4.94
N PHE A 83 19.59 -21.30 -4.21
CA PHE A 83 18.31 -20.69 -4.55
C PHE A 83 18.41 -19.16 -4.61
N PRO A 84 17.70 -18.48 -5.52
CA PRO A 84 17.82 -17.03 -5.70
C PRO A 84 17.11 -16.19 -4.61
N VAL A 85 16.46 -16.81 -3.62
CA VAL A 85 15.64 -16.09 -2.63
C VAL A 85 16.46 -15.15 -1.75
N GLU A 86 17.73 -15.50 -1.45
CA GLU A 86 18.62 -14.60 -0.70
C GLU A 86 18.97 -13.34 -1.48
N GLN A 87 19.12 -13.47 -2.81
CA GLN A 87 19.38 -12.37 -3.69
C GLN A 87 18.17 -11.42 -3.76
N TYR A 88 16.97 -11.96 -3.90
CA TYR A 88 15.74 -11.15 -3.90
C TYR A 88 15.55 -10.39 -2.60
N TRP A 89 15.87 -11.01 -1.46
CA TRP A 89 15.81 -10.32 -0.17
C TRP A 89 16.79 -9.14 -0.10
N ARG A 90 18.01 -9.32 -0.57
CA ARG A 90 19.06 -8.28 -0.57
C ARG A 90 18.70 -7.14 -1.51
N ASP A 91 18.24 -7.46 -2.71
CA ASP A 91 17.84 -6.44 -3.71
C ASP A 91 16.63 -5.65 -3.23
N GLN A 92 15.63 -6.32 -2.67
CA GLN A 92 14.43 -5.68 -2.13
C GLN A 92 14.75 -4.74 -0.96
N ARG A 93 15.78 -5.06 -0.14
CA ARG A 93 16.18 -4.21 1.00
C ARG A 93 16.59 -2.81 0.58
N LEU A 94 17.17 -2.66 -0.59
CA LEU A 94 17.54 -1.36 -1.13
C LEU A 94 16.34 -0.43 -1.32
N ASN A 95 15.19 -0.99 -1.70
CA ASN A 95 13.98 -0.22 -1.97
C ASN A 95 13.44 0.56 -0.77
N MET A 96 13.79 0.18 0.46
CA MET A 96 13.44 0.92 1.67
C MET A 96 14.32 2.15 1.92
N ILE A 97 15.43 2.28 1.19
CA ILE A 97 16.49 3.26 1.47
C ILE A 97 16.52 4.35 0.41
N HIS A 98 16.61 3.99 -0.88
CA HIS A 98 16.80 4.93 -1.97
C HIS A 98 15.50 5.64 -2.36
N GLU A 99 15.62 6.82 -2.97
CA GLU A 99 14.49 7.64 -3.44
C GLU A 99 13.46 7.97 -2.35
N GLY A 100 13.94 8.20 -1.15
CA GLY A 100 13.15 8.52 0.02
C GLY A 100 12.87 7.31 0.92
N THR A 101 13.34 7.41 2.15
CA THR A 101 13.07 6.42 3.20
C THR A 101 11.61 6.45 3.63
N HIS A 102 11.17 5.47 4.41
CA HIS A 102 9.81 5.45 4.98
C HIS A 102 9.47 6.72 5.76
N GLY A 103 10.42 7.27 6.53
CA GLY A 103 10.22 8.54 7.25
C GLY A 103 9.95 9.70 6.31
N ILE A 104 10.70 9.81 5.21
CA ILE A 104 10.48 10.86 4.19
C ILE A 104 9.11 10.68 3.51
N GLN A 105 8.73 9.47 3.16
CA GLN A 105 7.43 9.20 2.55
C GLN A 105 6.28 9.47 3.54
N ALA A 106 6.47 9.15 4.81
CA ALA A 106 5.50 9.43 5.87
C ALA A 106 5.30 10.94 6.08
N LEU A 107 6.39 11.72 6.10
CA LEU A 107 6.34 13.18 6.17
C LEU A 107 5.66 13.79 4.94
N ASP A 108 5.96 13.29 3.75
CA ASP A 108 5.30 13.76 2.52
C ASP A 108 3.80 13.47 2.57
N LEU A 109 3.41 12.26 2.96
CA LEU A 109 2.00 11.87 3.07
C LEU A 109 1.28 12.68 4.14
N LEU A 110 1.71 12.56 5.39
CA LEU A 110 1.00 13.13 6.55
C LEU A 110 1.20 14.64 6.66
N GLY A 111 2.42 15.13 6.42
CA GLY A 111 2.76 16.56 6.57
C GLY A 111 2.27 17.43 5.41
N ARG A 112 2.03 16.85 4.24
CA ARG A 112 1.68 17.63 3.04
C ARG A 112 0.48 17.08 2.28
N LYS A 113 0.55 15.86 1.77
CA LYS A 113 -0.41 15.32 0.78
C LYS A 113 -1.85 15.21 1.31
N VAL A 114 -2.01 14.82 2.58
CA VAL A 114 -3.35 14.67 3.17
C VAL A 114 -4.09 15.99 3.38
N THR A 115 -3.38 17.13 3.38
CA THR A 115 -3.98 18.46 3.56
C THR A 115 -4.02 19.31 2.29
N MET A 116 -3.31 18.89 1.23
CA MET A 116 -3.30 19.61 -0.05
C MET A 116 -4.72 19.81 -0.58
N ASP A 117 -4.96 20.98 -1.13
CA ASP A 117 -6.27 21.39 -1.68
C ASP A 117 -7.43 21.14 -0.71
N GLY A 118 -7.22 21.45 0.57
CA GLY A 118 -8.21 21.22 1.63
C GLY A 118 -8.52 19.74 1.86
N GLY A 119 -7.57 18.85 1.56
CA GLY A 119 -7.70 17.41 1.71
C GLY A 119 -8.46 16.72 0.58
N ALA A 120 -8.53 17.34 -0.60
CA ALA A 120 -9.30 16.83 -1.73
C ALA A 120 -8.86 15.39 -2.15
N GLY A 121 -7.56 15.15 -2.24
CA GLY A 121 -7.02 13.82 -2.61
C GLY A 121 -7.40 12.73 -1.60
N LEU A 122 -7.25 13.01 -0.29
CA LEU A 122 -7.64 12.05 0.76
C LEU A 122 -9.16 11.79 0.76
N LYS A 123 -9.97 12.84 0.58
CA LYS A 123 -11.43 12.70 0.49
C LYS A 123 -11.85 11.86 -0.71
N LEU A 124 -11.22 12.10 -1.86
CA LEU A 124 -11.48 11.32 -3.07
C LEU A 124 -11.09 9.84 -2.89
N LEU A 125 -9.91 9.56 -2.32
CA LEU A 125 -9.48 8.20 -2.00
C LEU A 125 -10.47 7.52 -1.04
N ALA A 126 -10.87 8.19 0.02
CA ALA A 126 -11.86 7.68 0.97
C ALA A 126 -13.21 7.37 0.29
N SER A 127 -13.67 8.22 -0.61
CA SER A 127 -14.88 7.99 -1.42
C SER A 127 -14.76 6.74 -2.30
N ARG A 128 -13.61 6.55 -2.98
CA ARG A 128 -13.34 5.36 -3.81
C ARG A 128 -13.32 4.07 -2.99
N ILE A 129 -12.70 4.11 -1.80
CA ILE A 129 -12.68 2.97 -0.87
C ILE A 129 -14.10 2.68 -0.37
N SER A 130 -14.87 3.69 0.05
CA SER A 130 -16.24 3.53 0.54
C SER A 130 -17.15 2.90 -0.51
N ALA A 131 -17.08 3.36 -1.76
CA ALA A 131 -17.84 2.77 -2.85
C ALA A 131 -17.44 1.30 -3.12
N THR A 132 -16.19 0.95 -2.89
CA THR A 132 -15.71 -0.45 -3.02
C THR A 132 -16.20 -1.31 -1.87
N THR A 133 -16.17 -0.82 -0.63
CA THR A 133 -16.67 -1.56 0.54
C THR A 133 -18.17 -1.78 0.47
N GLU A 134 -18.94 -0.81 -0.02
CA GLU A 134 -20.37 -0.94 -0.25
C GLU A 134 -20.66 -2.08 -1.27
N ARG A 135 -20.02 -2.06 -2.42
CA ARG A 135 -20.16 -3.14 -3.41
C ARG A 135 -19.75 -4.50 -2.87
N ALA A 136 -18.61 -4.56 -2.17
CA ALA A 136 -18.11 -5.79 -1.59
C ALA A 136 -19.03 -6.37 -0.51
N GLY A 137 -19.74 -5.52 0.24
CA GLY A 137 -20.71 -5.94 1.25
C GLY A 137 -21.88 -6.77 0.70
N HIS A 138 -22.17 -6.63 -0.59
CA HIS A 138 -23.20 -7.40 -1.29
C HIS A 138 -22.70 -8.69 -1.95
N VAL A 139 -21.39 -8.95 -1.90
CA VAL A 139 -20.78 -10.17 -2.44
C VAL A 139 -20.71 -11.23 -1.34
N GLU A 140 -21.19 -12.43 -1.64
CA GLU A 140 -21.15 -13.54 -0.69
C GLU A 140 -19.71 -13.80 -0.18
N GLY A 141 -19.56 -13.93 1.13
CA GLY A 141 -18.26 -14.16 1.79
C GLY A 141 -17.41 -12.90 2.01
N PHE A 142 -17.77 -11.73 1.46
CA PHE A 142 -16.94 -10.51 1.57
C PHE A 142 -17.42 -9.50 2.63
N ALA A 143 -18.59 -9.66 3.21
CA ALA A 143 -19.17 -8.69 4.15
C ALA A 143 -18.24 -8.38 5.34
N THR A 144 -17.60 -9.40 5.92
CA THR A 144 -16.66 -9.23 7.05
C THR A 144 -15.45 -8.40 6.64
N HIS A 145 -14.90 -8.65 5.46
CA HIS A 145 -13.75 -7.90 4.93
C HIS A 145 -14.12 -6.46 4.58
N ALA A 146 -15.30 -6.24 3.98
CA ALA A 146 -15.83 -4.91 3.70
C ALA A 146 -15.97 -4.08 4.97
N ASN A 147 -16.57 -4.65 6.03
CA ASN A 147 -16.73 -3.99 7.32
C ASN A 147 -15.37 -3.68 7.98
N ALA A 148 -14.42 -4.60 7.92
CA ALA A 148 -13.07 -4.38 8.45
C ALA A 148 -12.35 -3.24 7.73
N LEU A 149 -12.46 -3.17 6.40
CA LEU A 149 -11.87 -2.08 5.61
C LEU A 149 -12.54 -0.73 5.90
N ALA A 150 -13.85 -0.70 6.05
CA ALA A 150 -14.59 0.52 6.43
C ALA A 150 -14.15 1.02 7.82
N ALA A 151 -14.01 0.12 8.79
CA ALA A 151 -13.51 0.45 10.12
C ALA A 151 -12.06 0.97 10.09
N ALA A 152 -11.20 0.35 9.29
CA ALA A 152 -9.82 0.80 9.10
C ALA A 152 -9.75 2.21 8.51
N LEU A 153 -10.60 2.52 7.53
CA LEU A 153 -10.69 3.87 6.94
C LEU A 153 -11.11 4.92 7.97
N GLN A 154 -12.09 4.60 8.84
CA GLN A 154 -12.49 5.49 9.94
C GLN A 154 -11.35 5.72 10.94
N SER A 155 -10.64 4.66 11.31
CA SER A 155 -9.49 4.73 12.22
C SER A 155 -8.36 5.58 11.63
N LEU A 156 -8.08 5.45 10.33
CA LEU A 156 -7.11 6.26 9.62
C LEU A 156 -7.48 7.76 9.68
N GLY A 157 -8.73 8.08 9.41
CA GLY A 157 -9.24 9.46 9.49
C GLY A 157 -9.12 10.05 10.89
N ALA A 158 -9.44 9.27 11.92
CA ALA A 158 -9.30 9.68 13.32
C ALA A 158 -7.81 9.90 13.70
N ALA A 159 -6.93 9.00 13.32
CA ALA A 159 -5.49 9.10 13.57
C ALA A 159 -4.87 10.32 12.87
N THR A 160 -5.22 10.56 11.60
CA THR A 160 -4.77 11.73 10.85
C THR A 160 -5.21 13.02 11.54
N LYS A 161 -6.48 13.11 11.96
CA LYS A 161 -7.00 14.29 12.68
C LYS A 161 -6.29 14.49 14.03
N ALA A 162 -6.04 13.42 14.77
CA ALA A 162 -5.34 13.47 16.05
C ALA A 162 -3.89 13.95 15.88
N ALA A 163 -3.17 13.45 14.88
CA ALA A 163 -1.81 13.86 14.58
C ALA A 163 -1.72 15.37 14.28
N TRP A 164 -2.62 15.89 13.46
CA TRP A 164 -2.67 17.33 13.14
C TRP A 164 -3.12 18.21 14.32
N ALA A 165 -3.85 17.66 15.29
CA ALA A 165 -4.25 18.41 16.49
C ALA A 165 -3.08 18.71 17.44
N THR A 166 -1.98 17.97 17.34
CA THR A 166 -0.75 18.18 18.15
C THR A 166 0.21 19.21 17.54
N GLY A 167 -0.05 19.68 16.33
CA GLY A 167 0.78 20.58 15.55
C GLY A 167 1.05 20.05 14.15
N VAL A 168 1.90 20.73 13.38
CA VAL A 168 2.34 20.23 12.07
C VAL A 168 3.22 19.01 12.29
N PRO A 169 2.93 17.85 11.68
CA PRO A 169 3.81 16.69 11.78
C PRO A 169 5.19 17.02 11.19
N GLU A 170 6.23 16.86 12.00
CA GLU A 170 7.65 17.01 11.61
C GLU A 170 8.28 15.65 11.33
#